data_3ae14977c4a5c26915c828264e73afda
#
_entry.id   3ae14977c4a5c26915c828264e73afda
#
_cell.length_a   1.000
_cell.length_b   1.000
_cell.length_c   1.000
_cell.angle_alpha   90.00
_cell.angle_beta   90.00
_cell.angle_gamma   90.00
#
_symmetry.space_group_name_H-M   'P 1'
#
loop_
_entity.id
_entity.type
_entity.pdbx_description
1 polymer ?
#
loop_
_entity_poly.entity_id
_entity_poly.type
_entity_poly.pdbx_seq_one_letter_code
_entity_poly.pdbx_strand_id
1 'polypeptide(L)'
;MLNLPNAITLTRIALVVVFTAAVSVADRYSWGYLAALVTFILAACTDWLDGYLARRLNQVTTFGKLIDPLADKIAVSAAFIYLTGEGLCPAWITILIISREFLVTGLRQIAQDHGVIIPAGTSGKWKTAFQLAFCIACLLAALSAYIVPPD
;
A
#
# COMPACT_ATOMS: atom_id res chain seq x y z
N MET A 1 -9.45 23.43 -2.60
CA MET A 1 -8.19 23.90 -2.00
C MET A 1 -7.38 22.69 -1.58
N LEU A 2 -6.16 22.55 -2.11
CA LEU A 2 -5.24 21.45 -1.78
C LEU A 2 -4.67 21.70 -0.38
N ASN A 3 -5.27 21.10 0.64
CA ASN A 3 -4.70 21.08 1.98
C ASN A 3 -3.57 20.05 2.02
N LEU A 4 -2.57 20.26 2.86
CA LEU A 4 -1.38 19.39 2.98
C LEU A 4 -1.76 17.89 3.08
N PRO A 5 -2.74 17.46 3.91
CA PRO A 5 -3.19 16.06 3.93
C PRO A 5 -3.67 15.54 2.58
N ASN A 6 -4.50 16.31 1.86
CA ASN A 6 -5.00 15.89 0.54
C ASN A 6 -3.87 15.77 -0.50
N ALA A 7 -2.85 16.64 -0.42
CA ALA A 7 -1.68 16.57 -1.30
C ALA A 7 -0.91 15.27 -1.09
N ILE A 8 -0.76 14.83 0.15
CA ILE A 8 -0.02 13.64 0.51
C ILE A 8 -0.77 12.37 0.06
N THR A 9 -2.10 12.32 0.24
CA THR A 9 -2.95 11.23 -0.29
C THR A 9 -2.84 11.13 -1.81
N LEU A 10 -2.88 12.27 -2.52
CA LEU A 10 -2.70 12.31 -3.98
C LEU A 10 -1.30 11.83 -4.40
N THR A 11 -0.27 12.21 -3.66
CA THR A 11 1.10 11.74 -3.90
C THR A 11 1.20 10.22 -3.77
N ARG A 12 0.52 9.62 -2.77
CA ARG A 12 0.48 8.17 -2.60
C ARG A 12 -0.20 7.48 -3.78
N ILE A 13 -1.34 8.00 -4.25
CA ILE A 13 -2.01 7.47 -5.44
C ILE A 13 -1.10 7.57 -6.67
N ALA A 14 -0.41 8.70 -6.84
CA ALA A 14 0.56 8.86 -7.92
C ALA A 14 1.72 7.85 -7.82
N LEU A 15 2.24 7.60 -6.61
CA LEU A 15 3.27 6.57 -6.39
C LEU A 15 2.78 5.16 -6.75
N VAL A 16 1.51 4.82 -6.51
CA VAL A 16 0.95 3.54 -6.95
C VAL A 16 0.91 3.45 -8.48
N VAL A 17 0.55 4.52 -9.17
CA VAL A 17 0.58 4.56 -10.64
C VAL A 17 2.01 4.36 -11.15
N VAL A 18 2.99 5.05 -10.54
CA VAL A 18 4.41 4.88 -10.89
C VAL A 18 4.90 3.46 -10.58
N PHE A 19 4.51 2.88 -9.45
CA PHE A 19 4.77 1.48 -9.11
C PHE A 19 4.23 0.54 -10.18
N THR A 20 2.96 0.71 -10.57
CA THR A 20 2.32 -0.14 -11.58
C THR A 20 3.02 0.00 -12.95
N ALA A 21 3.41 1.20 -13.33
CA ALA A 21 4.19 1.43 -14.55
C ALA A 21 5.58 0.79 -14.46
N ALA A 22 6.26 0.89 -13.31
CA ALA A 22 7.58 0.30 -13.10
C ALA A 22 7.55 -1.23 -13.21
N VAL A 23 6.58 -1.90 -12.58
CA VAL A 23 6.44 -3.37 -12.67
C VAL A 23 6.04 -3.83 -14.07
N SER A 24 5.27 -3.02 -14.82
CA SER A 24 4.88 -3.36 -16.21
C SER A 24 6.05 -3.40 -17.18
N VAL A 25 7.17 -2.75 -16.86
CA VAL A 25 8.38 -2.74 -17.70
C VAL A 25 9.54 -3.52 -17.07
N ALA A 26 9.32 -4.09 -15.88
CA ALA A 26 10.38 -4.75 -15.12
C ALA A 26 10.96 -5.98 -15.84
N ASP A 27 10.13 -6.76 -16.52
CA ASP A 27 10.57 -7.91 -17.32
C ASP A 27 11.47 -7.53 -18.49
N ARG A 28 11.35 -6.29 -18.96
CA ARG A 28 12.13 -5.80 -20.11
C ARG A 28 13.37 -5.00 -19.69
N TYR A 29 13.32 -4.37 -18.52
CA TYR A 29 14.39 -3.49 -18.03
C TYR A 29 14.64 -3.73 -16.53
N SER A 30 15.86 -4.07 -16.15
CA SER A 30 16.26 -4.32 -14.76
C SER A 30 15.97 -3.18 -13.79
N TRP A 31 16.03 -1.93 -14.27
CA TRP A 31 15.69 -0.76 -13.46
C TRP A 31 14.21 -0.74 -13.04
N GLY A 32 13.33 -1.47 -13.74
CA GLY A 32 11.91 -1.57 -13.40
C GLY A 32 11.69 -2.17 -12.02
N TYR A 33 12.37 -3.26 -11.66
CA TYR A 33 12.28 -3.86 -10.32
C TYR A 33 12.81 -2.92 -9.24
N LEU A 34 13.91 -2.22 -9.50
CA LEU A 34 14.44 -1.23 -8.57
C LEU A 34 13.48 -0.05 -8.39
N ALA A 35 12.92 0.47 -9.47
CA ALA A 35 11.94 1.56 -9.44
C ALA A 35 10.67 1.13 -8.69
N ALA A 36 10.18 -0.10 -8.90
CA ALA A 36 9.04 -0.67 -8.19
C ALA A 36 9.31 -0.76 -6.68
N LEU A 37 10.48 -1.29 -6.30
CA LEU A 37 10.87 -1.39 -4.90
C LEU A 37 10.95 -0.01 -4.23
N VAL A 38 11.62 0.95 -4.86
CA VAL A 38 11.77 2.31 -4.34
C VAL A 38 10.41 3.00 -4.20
N THR A 39 9.56 2.94 -5.23
CA THR A 39 8.24 3.58 -5.19
C THR A 39 7.32 2.93 -4.17
N PHE A 40 7.38 1.61 -3.98
CA PHE A 40 6.63 0.90 -2.95
C PHE A 40 7.07 1.31 -1.54
N ILE A 41 8.37 1.39 -1.28
CA ILE A 41 8.93 1.85 0.01
C ILE A 41 8.54 3.31 0.26
N LEU A 42 8.64 4.18 -0.75
CA LEU A 42 8.24 5.59 -0.62
C LEU A 42 6.75 5.71 -0.30
N ALA A 43 5.88 4.93 -0.94
CA ALA A 43 4.45 4.91 -0.63
C ALA A 43 4.19 4.49 0.82
N ALA A 44 4.89 3.46 1.31
CA ALA A 44 4.78 3.00 2.70
C ALA A 44 5.31 4.03 3.72
N CYS A 45 6.44 4.69 3.41
CA CYS A 45 7.00 5.75 4.25
C CYS A 45 6.10 6.99 4.30
N THR A 46 5.50 7.35 3.16
CA THR A 46 4.55 8.47 3.07
C THR A 46 3.35 8.23 3.98
N ASP A 47 2.80 7.01 4.03
CA ASP A 47 1.71 6.66 4.94
C ASP A 47 2.05 6.89 6.42
N TRP A 48 3.25 6.48 6.84
CA TRP A 48 3.71 6.71 8.21
C TRP A 48 3.85 8.21 8.53
N LEU A 49 4.38 9.00 7.58
CA LEU A 49 4.59 10.44 7.72
C LEU A 49 3.26 11.19 7.81
N ASP A 50 2.26 10.79 7.01
CA ASP A 50 0.91 11.38 6.97
C ASP A 50 0.20 11.22 8.31
N GLY A 51 0.22 10.02 8.85
CA GLY A 51 -0.36 9.73 10.16
C GLY A 51 0.28 10.56 11.30
N TYR A 52 1.54 10.92 11.15
CA TYR A 52 2.24 11.81 12.10
C TYR A 52 1.85 13.28 11.91
N LEU A 53 1.85 13.76 10.65
CA LEU A 53 1.58 15.17 10.32
C LEU A 53 0.11 15.54 10.53
N ALA A 54 -0.83 14.68 10.14
CA ALA A 54 -2.27 14.91 10.31
C ALA A 54 -2.65 15.09 11.78
N ARG A 55 -2.02 14.31 12.68
CA ARG A 55 -2.21 14.43 14.13
C ARG A 55 -1.68 15.76 14.68
N ARG A 56 -0.66 16.34 14.09
CA ARG A 56 -0.06 17.63 14.54
C ARG A 56 -0.82 18.85 14.02
N LEU A 57 -1.41 18.78 12.82
CA LEU A 57 -1.95 19.96 12.14
C LEU A 57 -3.46 20.18 12.34
N ASN A 58 -4.19 19.22 12.94
CA ASN A 58 -5.65 19.27 13.16
C ASN A 58 -6.48 19.64 11.89
N GLN A 59 -5.92 19.44 10.70
CA GLN A 59 -6.56 19.76 9.43
C GLN A 59 -7.18 18.50 8.82
N VAL A 60 -8.32 18.09 9.33
CA VAL A 60 -9.04 16.93 8.81
C VAL A 60 -10.15 17.39 7.87
N THR A 61 -10.03 17.09 6.58
CA THR A 61 -11.06 17.36 5.58
C THR A 61 -12.01 16.17 5.44
N THR A 62 -13.28 16.41 5.11
CA THR A 62 -14.27 15.34 4.86
C THR A 62 -13.82 14.43 3.71
N PHE A 63 -13.21 15.01 2.68
CA PHE A 63 -12.67 14.28 1.53
C PHE A 63 -11.48 13.40 1.94
N GLY A 64 -10.52 13.93 2.72
CA GLY A 64 -9.39 13.15 3.23
C GLY A 64 -9.83 11.96 4.08
N LYS A 65 -10.80 12.16 5.00
CA LYS A 65 -11.35 11.06 5.83
C LYS A 65 -11.84 9.86 5.02
N LEU A 66 -12.37 10.11 3.82
CA LEU A 66 -12.88 9.05 2.94
C LEU A 66 -11.78 8.41 2.09
N ILE A 67 -10.88 9.23 1.54
CA ILE A 67 -9.88 8.78 0.55
C ILE A 67 -8.64 8.19 1.23
N ASP A 68 -8.21 8.70 2.39
CA ASP A 68 -7.02 8.21 3.10
C ASP A 68 -7.06 6.69 3.39
N PRO A 69 -8.17 6.13 3.96
CA PRO A 69 -8.25 4.68 4.20
C PRO A 69 -8.23 3.85 2.93
N LEU A 70 -8.70 4.41 1.79
CA LEU A 70 -8.68 3.74 0.49
C LEU A 70 -7.29 3.78 -0.14
N ALA A 71 -6.65 4.95 -0.17
CA ALA A 71 -5.32 5.13 -0.72
C ALA A 71 -4.27 4.23 -0.04
N ASP A 72 -4.37 4.08 1.29
CA ASP A 72 -3.54 3.16 2.07
C ASP A 72 -3.66 1.70 1.59
N LYS A 73 -4.87 1.25 1.25
CA LYS A 73 -5.11 -0.13 0.81
C LYS A 73 -4.76 -0.37 -0.67
N ILE A 74 -4.85 0.64 -1.51
CA ILE A 74 -4.55 0.53 -2.95
C ILE A 74 -3.09 0.14 -3.17
N ALA A 75 -2.14 0.73 -2.44
CA ALA A 75 -0.71 0.43 -2.59
C ALA A 75 -0.39 -1.04 -2.29
N VAL A 76 -0.88 -1.56 -1.16
CA VAL A 76 -0.68 -2.96 -0.77
C VAL A 76 -1.40 -3.90 -1.74
N SER A 77 -2.64 -3.56 -2.15
CA SER A 77 -3.40 -4.37 -3.11
C SER A 77 -2.69 -4.46 -4.46
N ALA A 78 -2.16 -3.35 -4.98
CA ALA A 78 -1.41 -3.33 -6.24
C ALA A 78 -0.18 -4.25 -6.18
N ALA A 79 0.57 -4.23 -5.06
CA ALA A 79 1.71 -5.11 -4.87
C ALA A 79 1.30 -6.59 -4.85
N PHE A 80 0.26 -6.97 -4.10
CA PHE A 80 -0.21 -8.36 -4.05
C PHE A 80 -0.76 -8.85 -5.40
N ILE A 81 -1.46 -8.01 -6.16
CA ILE A 81 -1.94 -8.33 -7.51
C ILE A 81 -0.74 -8.61 -8.43
N TYR A 82 0.26 -7.75 -8.40
CA TYR A 82 1.50 -7.96 -9.17
C TYR A 82 2.19 -9.27 -8.78
N LEU A 83 2.43 -9.50 -7.48
CA LEU A 83 3.05 -10.75 -6.99
C LEU A 83 2.26 -12.01 -7.38
N THR A 84 0.94 -11.88 -7.51
CA THR A 84 0.10 -12.98 -8.01
C THR A 84 0.33 -13.23 -9.50
N GLY A 85 0.46 -12.17 -10.29
CA GLY A 85 0.80 -12.26 -11.72
C GLY A 85 2.14 -12.95 -11.97
N GLU A 86 3.13 -12.68 -11.11
CA GLU A 86 4.45 -13.32 -11.14
C GLU A 86 4.49 -14.74 -10.55
N GLY A 87 3.35 -15.26 -10.08
CA GLY A 87 3.30 -16.58 -9.44
C GLY A 87 3.93 -16.67 -8.06
N LEU A 88 4.37 -15.54 -7.48
CA LEU A 88 4.99 -15.47 -6.15
C LEU A 88 3.99 -15.53 -5.00
N CYS A 89 2.71 -15.27 -5.29
CA CYS A 89 1.63 -15.36 -4.33
C CYS A 89 0.43 -16.08 -4.95
N PRO A 90 -0.10 -17.15 -4.34
CA PRO A 90 -1.31 -17.80 -4.84
C PRO A 90 -2.52 -16.85 -4.87
N ALA A 91 -3.30 -16.85 -5.95
CA ALA A 91 -4.42 -15.93 -6.15
C ALA A 91 -5.45 -15.95 -5.00
N TRP A 92 -5.74 -17.12 -4.43
CA TRP A 92 -6.68 -17.24 -3.31
C TRP A 92 -6.19 -16.49 -2.04
N ILE A 93 -4.88 -16.46 -1.79
CA ILE A 93 -4.30 -15.70 -0.66
C ILE A 93 -4.48 -14.21 -0.91
N THR A 94 -4.17 -13.73 -2.11
CA THR A 94 -4.37 -12.33 -2.53
C THR A 94 -5.82 -11.91 -2.38
N ILE A 95 -6.76 -12.74 -2.84
CA ILE A 95 -8.21 -12.48 -2.71
C ILE A 95 -8.59 -12.35 -1.22
N LEU A 96 -8.16 -13.27 -0.37
CA LEU A 96 -8.47 -13.22 1.07
C LEU A 96 -7.90 -11.97 1.74
N ILE A 97 -6.64 -11.62 1.43
CA ILE A 97 -5.99 -10.43 1.99
C ILE A 97 -6.74 -9.17 1.59
N ILE A 98 -6.98 -8.97 0.28
CA ILE A 98 -7.65 -7.78 -0.25
C ILE A 98 -9.08 -7.68 0.30
N SER A 99 -9.85 -8.76 0.22
CA SER A 99 -11.24 -8.80 0.71
C SER A 99 -11.32 -8.43 2.19
N ARG A 100 -10.45 -9.01 3.02
CA ARG A 100 -10.39 -8.70 4.45
C ARG A 100 -10.00 -7.26 4.71
N GLU A 101 -9.05 -6.69 3.93
CA GLU A 101 -8.66 -5.29 4.08
C GLU A 101 -9.83 -4.33 3.86
N PHE A 102 -10.52 -4.50 2.73
CA PHE A 102 -11.65 -3.63 2.39
C PHE A 102 -12.84 -3.86 3.33
N LEU A 103 -13.16 -5.11 3.67
CA LEU A 103 -14.28 -5.44 4.56
C LEU A 103 -14.08 -4.84 5.95
N VAL A 104 -12.92 -5.02 6.56
CA VAL A 104 -12.64 -4.49 7.91
C VAL A 104 -12.58 -2.95 7.89
N THR A 105 -12.05 -2.35 6.82
CA THR A 105 -12.01 -0.88 6.67
C THR A 105 -13.43 -0.31 6.50
N GLY A 106 -14.25 -0.93 5.65
CA GLY A 106 -15.64 -0.52 5.45
C GLY A 106 -16.48 -0.65 6.73
N LEU A 107 -16.37 -1.79 7.43
CA LEU A 107 -17.07 -1.97 8.72
C LEU A 107 -16.66 -0.92 9.75
N ARG A 108 -15.36 -0.57 9.82
CA ARG A 108 -14.89 0.47 10.73
C ARG A 108 -15.43 1.85 10.37
N GLN A 109 -15.49 2.19 9.08
CA GLN A 109 -16.10 3.45 8.62
C GLN A 109 -17.58 3.53 8.98
N ILE A 110 -18.37 2.48 8.71
CA ILE A 110 -19.79 2.42 9.07
C ILE A 110 -19.97 2.57 10.59
N ALA A 111 -19.15 1.89 11.39
CA ALA A 111 -19.21 2.02 12.86
C ALA A 111 -18.91 3.45 13.32
N GLN A 112 -17.92 4.12 12.73
CA GLN A 112 -17.58 5.51 13.04
C GLN A 112 -18.72 6.48 12.70
N ASP A 113 -19.39 6.28 11.57
CA ASP A 113 -20.54 7.08 11.15
C ASP A 113 -21.71 6.94 12.13
N HIS A 114 -21.84 5.79 12.82
CA HIS A 114 -22.82 5.54 13.88
C HIS A 114 -22.30 5.90 15.29
N GLY A 115 -21.18 6.62 15.39
CA GLY A 115 -20.61 7.08 16.65
C GLY A 115 -19.88 5.98 17.46
N VAL A 116 -19.70 4.79 16.89
CA VAL A 116 -18.96 3.68 17.54
C VAL A 116 -17.51 3.71 17.11
N ILE A 117 -16.59 4.02 18.04
CA ILE A 117 -15.16 4.04 17.77
C ILE A 117 -14.60 2.63 18.01
N ILE A 118 -14.24 1.92 16.94
CA ILE A 118 -13.54 0.63 17.01
C ILE A 118 -12.03 0.91 17.06
N PRO A 119 -11.35 0.69 18.19
CA PRO A 119 -9.92 0.95 18.30
C PRO A 119 -9.12 0.02 17.39
N ALA A 120 -8.02 0.55 16.85
CA ALA A 120 -7.07 -0.26 16.10
C ALA A 120 -6.32 -1.18 17.09
N GLY A 121 -6.60 -2.47 17.04
CA GLY A 121 -5.87 -3.46 17.85
C GLY A 121 -4.39 -3.55 17.45
N THR A 122 -3.54 -3.95 18.40
CA THR A 122 -2.10 -4.22 18.18
C THR A 122 -1.86 -5.25 17.07
N SER A 123 -2.74 -6.23 16.91
CA SER A 123 -2.72 -7.22 15.84
C SER A 123 -2.80 -6.60 14.45
N GLY A 124 -3.49 -5.45 14.29
CA GLY A 124 -3.56 -4.72 13.03
C GLY A 124 -2.21 -4.14 12.58
N LYS A 125 -1.40 -3.65 13.53
CA LYS A 125 -0.07 -3.10 13.25
C LYS A 125 0.90 -4.19 12.77
N TRP A 126 0.93 -5.33 13.47
CA TRP A 126 1.76 -6.47 13.10
C TRP A 126 1.41 -7.02 11.72
N LYS A 127 0.12 -7.11 11.41
CA LYS A 127 -0.36 -7.54 10.11
C LYS A 127 0.20 -6.66 8.97
N THR A 128 0.06 -5.34 9.10
CA THR A 128 0.56 -4.40 8.07
C THR A 128 2.08 -4.50 7.94
N ALA A 129 2.81 -4.62 9.04
CA ALA A 129 4.26 -4.80 9.02
C ALA A 129 4.66 -6.09 8.27
N PHE A 130 3.99 -7.21 8.54
CA PHE A 130 4.24 -8.48 7.84
C PHE A 130 3.89 -8.40 6.34
N GLN A 131 2.80 -7.77 5.97
CA GLN A 131 2.43 -7.58 4.57
C GLN A 131 3.46 -6.75 3.81
N LEU A 132 3.91 -5.62 4.38
CA LEU A 132 4.95 -4.78 3.80
C LEU A 132 6.28 -5.54 3.68
N ALA A 133 6.69 -6.23 4.74
CA ALA A 133 7.92 -7.04 4.74
C ALA A 133 7.88 -8.13 3.66
N PHE A 134 6.74 -8.82 3.53
CA PHE A 134 6.54 -9.83 2.50
C PHE A 134 6.66 -9.24 1.08
N CYS A 135 5.95 -8.14 0.79
CA CYS A 135 6.04 -7.49 -0.52
C CYS A 135 7.46 -7.02 -0.83
N ILE A 136 8.15 -6.41 0.13
CA ILE A 136 9.55 -5.96 -0.04
C ILE A 136 10.46 -7.17 -0.29
N ALA A 137 10.32 -8.25 0.47
CA ALA A 137 11.12 -9.46 0.29
C ALA A 137 10.92 -10.09 -1.10
N CYS A 138 9.67 -10.16 -1.58
CA CYS A 138 9.37 -10.67 -2.92
C CYS A 138 9.93 -9.78 -4.04
N LEU A 139 9.82 -8.45 -3.91
CA LEU A 139 10.40 -7.51 -4.88
C LEU A 139 11.93 -7.56 -4.89
N LEU A 140 12.56 -7.73 -3.72
CA LEU A 140 14.00 -7.94 -3.63
C LEU A 140 14.44 -9.28 -4.26
N ALA A 141 13.67 -10.34 -4.04
CA ALA A 141 13.93 -11.65 -4.64
C ALA A 141 13.80 -11.58 -6.17
N ALA A 142 12.77 -10.90 -6.70
CA ALA A 142 12.62 -10.68 -8.13
C ALA A 142 13.79 -9.87 -8.70
N LEU A 143 14.20 -8.81 -8.03
CA LEU A 143 15.36 -8.00 -8.42
C LEU A 143 16.64 -8.83 -8.41
N SER A 144 16.88 -9.65 -7.38
CA SER A 144 18.07 -10.50 -7.28
C SER A 144 18.12 -11.57 -8.36
N ALA A 145 16.98 -12.22 -8.65
CA ALA A 145 16.88 -13.22 -9.72
C ALA A 145 17.14 -12.63 -11.11
N TYR A 146 16.81 -11.36 -11.31
CA TYR A 146 17.11 -10.66 -12.56
C TYR A 146 18.59 -10.28 -12.67
N ILE A 147 19.23 -9.86 -11.58
CA ILE A 147 20.67 -9.46 -11.57
C ILE A 147 21.59 -10.67 -11.64
N VAL A 148 21.22 -11.76 -10.97
CA VAL A 148 21.97 -13.01 -10.94
C VAL A 148 21.04 -14.13 -11.42
N PRO A 149 20.92 -14.33 -12.75
CA PRO A 149 20.09 -15.41 -13.26
C PRO A 149 20.63 -16.75 -12.72
N PRO A 150 19.74 -17.68 -12.33
CA PRO A 150 20.17 -19.02 -11.96
C PRO A 150 20.81 -19.70 -13.18
N ASP A 151 21.96 -20.34 -12.97
CA ASP A 151 22.69 -21.15 -13.97
C ASP A 151 21.83 -22.30 -14.53
#